data_02157fdf4f92ffe41ba8aab6665e7d2d
#
_entry.id   02157fdf4f92ffe41ba8aab6665e7d2d
#
_cell.length_a   1.000
_cell.length_b   1.000
_cell.length_c   1.000
_cell.angle_alpha   90.00
_cell.angle_beta   90.00
_cell.angle_gamma   90.00
#
_symmetry.space_group_name_H-M   'P 1'
#
loop_
_entity.id
_entity.type
_entity.pdbx_description
1 polymer ?
#
loop_
_entity_poly.entity_id
_entity_poly.type
_entity_poly.pdbx_seq_one_letter_code
_entity_poly.pdbx_strand_id
1 'polypeptide(L)'
;MIPNDTTIIDIGFVFFGPVLGVMVLRVSAQVSTLFLGFLFIASGSVKTIKFNSLLYHELLKAFKNFSDVSPIRLFGLKTSPQIYMQTSGVLELICGTALATGTLRSQNAACIGLMCMMFLTSYCHLVLGDISSAAVPIGYLALIYWLRASIKSLFWPTSFVRAFISLASRSCTFNAKLHKRGDLRV
;
A
#
# COMPACT_ATOMS: atom_id res chain seq x y z
N MET A 1 -19.59 -34.76 -35.09
CA MET A 1 -20.16 -34.36 -33.80
C MET A 1 -19.69 -32.92 -33.55
N ILE A 2 -20.52 -31.93 -33.79
CA ILE A 2 -20.18 -30.49 -33.68
C ILE A 2 -20.35 -30.13 -32.21
N PRO A 3 -19.33 -29.57 -31.51
CA PRO A 3 -19.50 -29.15 -30.14
C PRO A 3 -20.53 -28.04 -30.08
N ASN A 4 -21.48 -28.14 -29.15
CA ASN A 4 -22.53 -27.15 -28.94
C ASN A 4 -21.90 -25.77 -28.62
N ASP A 5 -22.33 -24.72 -29.31
CA ASP A 5 -21.87 -23.31 -29.16
C ASP A 5 -21.99 -22.79 -27.73
N THR A 6 -22.82 -23.39 -26.89
CA THR A 6 -22.98 -23.03 -25.46
C THR A 6 -21.74 -23.30 -24.61
N THR A 7 -20.93 -24.31 -24.94
CA THR A 7 -19.70 -24.64 -24.18
C THR A 7 -18.58 -23.62 -24.38
N ILE A 8 -18.52 -22.96 -25.53
CA ILE A 8 -17.50 -21.95 -25.84
C ILE A 8 -17.79 -20.64 -25.08
N ILE A 9 -19.07 -20.30 -24.95
CA ILE A 9 -19.51 -19.10 -24.22
C ILE A 9 -19.26 -19.24 -22.72
N ASP A 10 -19.55 -20.43 -22.15
CA ASP A 10 -19.29 -20.69 -20.71
C ASP A 10 -17.80 -20.66 -20.35
N ILE A 11 -16.94 -21.18 -21.20
CA ILE A 11 -15.48 -21.14 -20.97
C ILE A 11 -14.98 -19.69 -21.04
N GLY A 12 -15.49 -18.86 -21.96
CA GLY A 12 -15.15 -17.44 -22.06
C GLY A 12 -15.53 -16.67 -20.79
N PHE A 13 -16.72 -16.91 -20.25
CA PHE A 13 -17.19 -16.19 -19.05
C PHE A 13 -16.44 -16.58 -17.78
N VAL A 14 -16.09 -17.86 -17.63
CA VAL A 14 -15.33 -18.38 -16.48
C VAL A 14 -13.87 -17.87 -16.46
N PHE A 15 -13.25 -17.65 -17.62
CA PHE A 15 -11.88 -17.13 -17.70
C PHE A 15 -11.82 -15.60 -17.75
N PHE A 16 -12.76 -14.91 -18.41
CA PHE A 16 -12.73 -13.45 -18.54
C PHE A 16 -13.15 -12.71 -17.26
N GLY A 17 -14.09 -13.26 -16.48
CA GLY A 17 -14.57 -12.67 -15.25
C GLY A 17 -13.47 -12.43 -14.22
N PRO A 18 -12.70 -13.43 -13.81
CA PRO A 18 -11.63 -13.26 -12.82
C PRO A 18 -10.46 -12.40 -13.35
N VAL A 19 -10.14 -12.44 -14.64
CA VAL A 19 -9.10 -11.61 -15.25
C VAL A 19 -9.49 -10.14 -15.23
N LEU A 20 -10.73 -9.82 -15.58
CA LEU A 20 -11.27 -8.45 -15.53
C LEU A 20 -11.32 -7.93 -14.10
N GLY A 21 -11.76 -8.75 -13.14
CA GLY A 21 -11.79 -8.42 -11.71
C GLY A 21 -10.39 -8.10 -11.15
N VAL A 22 -9.39 -8.90 -11.48
CA VAL A 22 -7.99 -8.64 -11.08
C VAL A 22 -7.45 -7.36 -11.72
N MET A 23 -7.81 -7.08 -12.97
CA MET A 23 -7.37 -5.87 -13.69
C MET A 23 -7.97 -4.61 -13.07
N VAL A 24 -9.26 -4.61 -12.76
CA VAL A 24 -9.95 -3.50 -12.07
C VAL A 24 -9.36 -3.27 -10.68
N LEU A 25 -9.11 -4.34 -9.90
CA LEU A 25 -8.46 -4.25 -8.60
C LEU A 25 -7.04 -3.66 -8.70
N ARG A 26 -6.27 -4.01 -9.72
CA ARG A 26 -4.93 -3.43 -9.94
C ARG A 26 -5.00 -1.94 -10.22
N VAL A 27 -5.86 -1.52 -11.13
CA VAL A 27 -6.00 -0.10 -11.48
C VAL A 27 -6.49 0.70 -10.28
N SER A 28 -7.50 0.23 -9.55
CA SER A 28 -8.00 0.91 -8.36
C SER A 28 -6.94 1.01 -7.26
N ALA A 29 -6.17 -0.06 -7.00
CA ALA A 29 -5.08 -0.03 -6.04
C ALA A 29 -3.97 0.96 -6.45
N GLN A 30 -3.58 1.02 -7.73
CA GLN A 30 -2.58 1.97 -8.23
C GLN A 30 -3.05 3.41 -8.13
N VAL A 31 -4.28 3.70 -8.50
CA VAL A 31 -4.85 5.05 -8.35
C VAL A 31 -4.89 5.46 -6.88
N SER A 32 -5.30 4.56 -6.00
CA SER A 32 -5.35 4.82 -4.55
C SER A 32 -3.96 5.03 -3.95
N THR A 33 -2.92 4.27 -4.40
CA THR A 33 -1.54 4.49 -3.94
C THR A 33 -1.00 5.84 -4.36
N LEU A 34 -1.24 6.25 -5.60
CA LEU A 34 -0.83 7.56 -6.11
C LEU A 34 -1.54 8.70 -5.37
N PHE A 35 -2.85 8.61 -5.23
CA PHE A 35 -3.64 9.62 -4.54
C PHE A 35 -3.24 9.77 -3.08
N LEU A 36 -3.12 8.65 -2.36
CA LEU A 36 -2.72 8.64 -0.96
C LEU A 36 -1.27 9.12 -0.80
N GLY A 37 -0.36 8.68 -1.69
CA GLY A 37 1.03 9.12 -1.71
C GLY A 37 1.11 10.65 -1.87
N PHE A 38 0.35 11.21 -2.80
CA PHE A 38 0.29 12.66 -3.01
C PHE A 38 -0.23 13.41 -1.78
N LEU A 39 -1.28 12.90 -1.12
CA LEU A 39 -1.81 13.51 0.11
C LEU A 39 -0.76 13.54 1.23
N PHE A 40 0.01 12.46 1.42
CA PHE A 40 1.06 12.41 2.44
C PHE A 40 2.26 13.28 2.08
N ILE A 41 2.61 13.40 0.80
CA ILE A 41 3.63 14.35 0.33
C ILE A 41 3.20 15.79 0.63
N ALA A 42 1.96 16.15 0.32
CA ALA A 42 1.43 17.48 0.61
C ALA A 42 1.41 17.77 2.12
N SER A 43 0.90 16.84 2.94
CA SER A 43 0.89 16.95 4.41
C SER A 43 2.29 17.09 4.99
N GLY A 44 3.24 16.25 4.57
CA GLY A 44 4.63 16.29 5.01
C GLY A 44 5.33 17.59 4.60
N SER A 45 5.05 18.12 3.40
CA SER A 45 5.60 19.38 2.91
C SER A 45 5.16 20.57 3.77
N VAL A 46 3.88 20.62 4.15
CA VAL A 46 3.35 21.70 5.02
C VAL A 46 3.99 21.68 6.41
N LYS A 47 4.36 20.50 6.93
CA LYS A 47 5.01 20.36 8.25
C LYS A 47 6.51 20.68 8.21
N THR A 48 7.16 20.45 7.07
CA THR A 48 8.61 20.69 6.91
C THR A 48 8.95 22.07 6.43
N ILE A 49 8.11 22.65 5.55
CA ILE A 49 8.36 23.93 4.90
C ILE A 49 7.41 24.99 5.50
N LYS A 50 7.94 26.12 5.91
CA LYS A 50 7.17 27.24 6.44
C LYS A 50 6.49 28.04 5.30
N PHE A 51 5.49 27.47 4.65
CA PHE A 51 4.76 28.17 3.58
C PHE A 51 3.96 29.36 4.08
N ASN A 52 3.35 29.24 5.27
CA ASN A 52 2.54 30.29 5.87
C ASN A 52 2.84 30.33 7.37
N SER A 53 3.20 31.52 7.89
CA SER A 53 3.54 31.70 9.30
C SER A 53 2.38 31.39 10.24
N LEU A 54 1.16 31.76 9.86
CA LEU A 54 -0.05 31.48 10.65
C LEU A 54 -0.31 30.00 10.79
N LEU A 55 -0.32 29.27 9.66
CA LEU A 55 -0.53 27.83 9.63
C LEU A 55 0.57 27.06 10.39
N TYR A 56 1.82 27.51 10.25
CA TYR A 56 2.95 26.93 10.96
C TYR A 56 2.81 27.08 12.48
N HIS A 57 2.37 28.24 12.96
CA HIS A 57 2.14 28.47 14.38
C HIS A 57 1.01 27.62 14.96
N GLU A 58 -0.09 27.47 14.23
CA GLU A 58 -1.20 26.60 14.64
C GLU A 58 -0.78 25.13 14.69
N LEU A 59 -0.05 24.65 13.68
CA LEU A 59 0.51 23.31 13.69
C LEU A 59 1.48 23.11 14.87
N LEU A 60 2.39 24.06 15.10
CA LEU A 60 3.35 23.99 16.20
C LEU A 60 2.65 23.91 17.56
N LYS A 61 1.54 24.65 17.73
CA LYS A 61 0.73 24.61 18.95
C LYS A 61 0.09 23.22 19.15
N ALA A 62 -0.47 22.63 18.11
CA ALA A 62 -1.01 21.27 18.15
C ALA A 62 0.09 20.23 18.49
N PHE A 63 1.25 20.34 17.83
CA PHE A 63 2.38 19.44 18.08
C PHE A 63 3.03 19.63 19.45
N LYS A 64 2.89 20.80 20.07
CA LYS A 64 3.28 21.00 21.48
C LYS A 64 2.47 20.10 22.39
N ASN A 65 1.16 20.07 22.23
CA ASN A 65 0.28 19.20 23.00
C ASN A 65 0.60 17.72 22.74
N PHE A 66 0.89 17.34 21.48
CA PHE A 66 1.26 15.96 21.13
C PHE A 66 2.61 15.56 21.75
N SER A 67 3.61 16.47 21.77
CA SER A 67 4.91 16.16 22.38
C SER A 67 4.80 15.86 23.88
N ASP A 68 3.84 16.49 24.57
CA ASP A 68 3.62 16.29 26.01
C ASP A 68 2.95 14.94 26.32
N VAL A 69 2.16 14.41 25.41
CA VAL A 69 1.38 13.18 25.58
C VAL A 69 2.00 11.98 24.83
N SER A 70 2.99 12.27 23.98
CA SER A 70 3.62 11.24 23.13
C SER A 70 4.27 10.13 23.96
N PRO A 71 4.12 8.85 23.57
CA PRO A 71 4.78 7.73 24.22
C PRO A 71 6.32 7.83 24.16
N ILE A 72 6.89 8.66 23.28
CA ILE A 72 8.33 8.95 23.19
C ILE A 72 8.85 9.55 24.50
N ARG A 73 8.01 10.32 25.20
CA ARG A 73 8.34 10.88 26.52
C ARG A 73 8.50 9.80 27.59
N LEU A 74 7.80 8.65 27.46
CA LEU A 74 7.94 7.51 28.37
C LEU A 74 9.35 6.89 28.29
N PHE A 75 10.04 7.04 27.15
CA PHE A 75 11.43 6.63 26.98
C PHE A 75 12.45 7.69 27.46
N GLY A 76 12.01 8.74 28.18
CA GLY A 76 12.87 9.77 28.72
C GLY A 76 13.38 10.80 27.71
N LEU A 77 12.95 10.75 26.46
CA LEU A 77 13.36 11.66 25.40
C LEU A 77 12.46 12.92 25.41
N LYS A 78 13.01 14.02 25.92
CA LYS A 78 12.38 15.34 25.81
C LYS A 78 12.64 15.91 24.41
N THR A 79 11.72 15.68 23.49
CA THR A 79 11.83 16.20 22.12
C THR A 79 11.14 17.58 22.04
N SER A 80 11.79 18.56 21.43
CA SER A 80 11.13 19.85 21.20
C SER A 80 9.96 19.69 20.21
N PRO A 81 8.83 20.40 20.38
CA PRO A 81 7.67 20.30 19.51
C PRO A 81 7.99 20.51 18.03
N GLN A 82 8.95 21.40 17.75
CA GLN A 82 9.39 21.69 16.40
C GLN A 82 10.10 20.50 15.76
N ILE A 83 11.02 19.84 16.48
CA ILE A 83 11.73 18.65 15.99
C ILE A 83 10.72 17.50 15.76
N TYR A 84 9.77 17.31 16.68
CA TYR A 84 8.73 16.30 16.56
C TYR A 84 7.88 16.51 15.31
N MET A 85 7.43 17.75 15.05
CA MET A 85 6.66 18.13 13.86
C MET A 85 7.47 17.89 12.57
N GLN A 86 8.72 18.37 12.52
CA GLN A 86 9.58 18.20 11.33
C GLN A 86 9.90 16.73 11.05
N THR A 87 10.22 15.95 12.08
CA THR A 87 10.50 14.50 11.94
C THR A 87 9.30 13.77 11.40
N SER A 88 8.09 14.04 11.93
CA SER A 88 6.86 13.45 11.42
C SER A 88 6.60 13.83 9.95
N GLY A 89 6.82 15.11 9.59
CA GLY A 89 6.69 15.58 8.22
C GLY A 89 7.67 14.92 7.25
N VAL A 90 8.93 14.76 7.64
CA VAL A 90 9.94 14.07 6.83
C VAL A 90 9.59 12.59 6.63
N LEU A 91 9.12 11.91 7.67
CA LEU A 91 8.65 10.52 7.56
C LEU A 91 7.45 10.40 6.62
N GLU A 92 6.48 11.31 6.70
CA GLU A 92 5.35 11.35 5.77
C GLU A 92 5.80 11.58 4.32
N LEU A 93 6.79 12.46 4.08
CA LEU A 93 7.37 12.69 2.76
C LEU A 93 8.03 11.43 2.20
N ILE A 94 8.88 10.78 2.99
CA ILE A 94 9.59 9.55 2.57
C ILE A 94 8.59 8.44 2.28
N CYS A 95 7.64 8.19 3.18
CA CYS A 95 6.62 7.15 3.00
C CYS A 95 5.66 7.50 1.86
N GLY A 96 5.26 8.76 1.71
CA GLY A 96 4.40 9.22 0.62
C GLY A 96 5.06 9.05 -0.76
N THR A 97 6.33 9.43 -0.88
CA THR A 97 7.10 9.23 -2.13
C THR A 97 7.32 7.75 -2.43
N ALA A 98 7.66 6.96 -1.43
CA ALA A 98 7.81 5.50 -1.58
C ALA A 98 6.48 4.82 -1.95
N LEU A 99 5.34 5.35 -1.50
CA LEU A 99 4.03 4.86 -1.87
C LEU A 99 3.68 5.23 -3.31
N ALA A 100 3.97 6.45 -3.75
CA ALA A 100 3.63 6.95 -5.08
C ALA A 100 4.52 6.35 -6.19
N THR A 101 5.83 6.22 -5.96
CA THR A 101 6.81 5.85 -6.98
C THR A 101 7.47 4.49 -6.77
N GLY A 102 7.23 3.88 -5.62
CA GLY A 102 7.94 2.69 -5.18
C GLY A 102 7.52 1.39 -5.87
N THR A 103 8.38 0.39 -5.71
CA THR A 103 8.06 -0.99 -6.04
C THR A 103 7.06 -1.58 -5.04
N LEU A 104 6.41 -2.70 -5.35
CA LEU A 104 5.45 -3.36 -4.44
C LEU A 104 6.03 -3.63 -3.04
N ARG A 105 7.34 -3.89 -2.93
CA ARG A 105 8.01 -4.09 -1.64
C ARG A 105 8.13 -2.79 -0.87
N SER A 106 8.57 -1.70 -1.53
CA SER A 106 8.70 -0.38 -0.88
C SER A 106 7.33 0.21 -0.54
N GLN A 107 6.31 0.01 -1.38
CA GLN A 107 4.93 0.39 -1.08
C GLN A 107 4.40 -0.32 0.17
N ASN A 108 4.66 -1.63 0.33
CA ASN A 108 4.25 -2.35 1.53
C ASN A 108 4.98 -1.84 2.79
N ALA A 109 6.28 -1.52 2.69
CA ALA A 109 7.05 -0.92 3.79
C ALA A 109 6.53 0.49 4.11
N ALA A 110 6.24 1.31 3.11
CA ALA A 110 5.64 2.64 3.27
C ALA A 110 4.27 2.58 3.95
N CYS A 111 3.41 1.62 3.56
CA CYS A 111 2.13 1.40 4.24
C CYS A 111 2.33 1.09 5.73
N ILE A 112 3.31 0.26 6.10
CA ILE A 112 3.59 -0.07 7.50
C ILE A 112 4.04 1.19 8.25
N GLY A 113 4.98 1.96 7.69
CA GLY A 113 5.45 3.22 8.28
C GLY A 113 4.32 4.22 8.51
N LEU A 114 3.46 4.43 7.49
CA LEU A 114 2.29 5.30 7.61
C LEU A 114 1.26 4.79 8.63
N MET A 115 1.03 3.48 8.69
CA MET A 115 0.15 2.90 9.72
C MET A 115 0.67 3.18 11.14
N CYS A 116 1.98 3.02 11.38
CA CYS A 116 2.59 3.35 12.67
C CYS A 116 2.42 4.83 13.02
N MET A 117 2.63 5.73 12.04
CA MET A 117 2.47 7.17 12.23
C MET A 117 1.01 7.55 12.54
N MET A 118 0.04 7.01 11.77
CA MET A 118 -1.38 7.27 12.00
C MET A 118 -1.87 6.70 13.32
N PHE A 119 -1.36 5.52 13.72
CA PHE A 119 -1.66 4.93 15.02
C PHE A 119 -1.15 5.83 16.16
N LEU A 120 0.08 6.33 16.06
CA LEU A 120 0.67 7.25 17.03
C LEU A 120 -0.14 8.55 17.13
N THR A 121 -0.53 9.12 15.99
CA THR A 121 -1.35 10.34 15.94
C THR A 121 -2.73 10.10 16.55
N SER A 122 -3.38 8.97 16.24
CA SER A 122 -4.66 8.58 16.83
C SER A 122 -4.57 8.44 18.35
N TYR A 123 -3.50 7.81 18.83
CA TYR A 123 -3.22 7.67 20.25
C TYR A 123 -3.11 9.05 20.93
N CYS A 124 -2.34 9.98 20.36
CA CYS A 124 -2.20 11.33 20.92
C CYS A 124 -3.53 12.09 21.02
N HIS A 125 -4.38 12.01 19.98
CA HIS A 125 -5.71 12.61 20.00
C HIS A 125 -6.63 11.99 21.07
N LEU A 126 -6.61 10.65 21.20
CA LEU A 126 -7.41 9.96 22.20
C LEU A 126 -7.01 10.33 23.64
N VAL A 127 -5.69 10.43 23.90
CA VAL A 127 -5.18 10.82 25.22
C VAL A 127 -5.50 12.28 25.56
N LEU A 128 -5.54 13.15 24.54
CA LEU A 128 -5.95 14.54 24.70
C LEU A 128 -7.47 14.71 24.86
N GLY A 129 -8.26 13.61 24.73
CA GLY A 129 -9.73 13.65 24.83
C GLY A 129 -10.43 14.23 23.59
N ASP A 130 -9.70 14.50 22.51
CA ASP A 130 -10.24 15.05 21.27
C ASP A 130 -10.65 13.92 20.31
N ILE A 131 -11.80 13.32 20.60
CA ILE A 131 -12.35 12.18 19.83
C ILE A 131 -12.71 12.62 18.40
N SER A 132 -13.15 13.86 18.24
CA SER A 132 -13.54 14.39 16.93
C SER A 132 -12.35 14.43 15.95
N SER A 133 -11.22 14.94 16.41
CA SER A 133 -9.99 14.99 15.60
C SER A 133 -9.32 13.62 15.44
N ALA A 134 -9.56 12.67 16.36
CA ALA A 134 -9.06 11.29 16.23
C ALA A 134 -9.71 10.51 15.08
N ALA A 135 -10.91 10.89 14.64
CA ALA A 135 -11.61 10.23 13.55
C ALA A 135 -10.83 10.29 12.23
N VAL A 136 -10.12 11.39 11.97
CA VAL A 136 -9.35 11.59 10.73
C VAL A 136 -8.19 10.59 10.60
N PRO A 137 -7.25 10.49 11.55
CA PRO A 137 -6.17 9.52 11.46
C PRO A 137 -6.66 8.06 11.52
N ILE A 138 -7.77 7.78 12.20
CA ILE A 138 -8.40 6.44 12.19
C ILE A 138 -8.94 6.11 10.79
N GLY A 139 -9.56 7.07 10.11
CA GLY A 139 -10.00 6.91 8.72
C GLY A 139 -8.84 6.61 7.78
N TYR A 140 -7.72 7.33 7.91
CA TYR A 140 -6.49 7.05 7.15
C TYR A 140 -5.92 5.66 7.48
N LEU A 141 -5.93 5.23 8.74
CA LEU A 141 -5.53 3.87 9.15
C LEU A 141 -6.32 2.79 8.41
N ALA A 142 -7.65 2.91 8.40
CA ALA A 142 -8.53 1.97 7.70
C ALA A 142 -8.23 1.92 6.20
N LEU A 143 -8.02 3.09 5.58
CA LEU A 143 -7.73 3.23 4.16
C LEU A 143 -6.36 2.64 3.79
N ILE A 144 -5.31 2.90 4.59
CA ILE A 144 -3.98 2.33 4.39
C ILE A 144 -4.00 0.81 4.60
N TYR A 145 -4.75 0.32 5.59
CA TYR A 145 -4.92 -1.10 5.85
C TYR A 145 -5.58 -1.80 4.66
N TRP A 146 -6.68 -1.23 4.13
CA TRP A 146 -7.35 -1.73 2.94
C TRP A 146 -6.41 -1.75 1.73
N LEU A 147 -5.66 -0.66 1.51
CA LEU A 147 -4.68 -0.56 0.44
C LEU A 147 -3.59 -1.64 0.54
N ARG A 148 -3.05 -1.84 1.74
CA ARG A 148 -2.06 -2.89 2.00
C ARG A 148 -2.61 -4.30 1.75
N ALA A 149 -3.86 -4.56 2.13
CA ALA A 149 -4.53 -5.83 1.84
C ALA A 149 -4.68 -6.05 0.33
N SER A 150 -5.05 -5.00 -0.41
CA SER A 150 -5.15 -5.01 -1.87
C SER A 150 -3.80 -5.26 -2.55
N ILE A 151 -2.72 -4.60 -2.09
CA ILE A 151 -1.36 -4.84 -2.60
C ILE A 151 -0.92 -6.29 -2.36
N LYS A 152 -1.20 -6.85 -1.18
CA LYS A 152 -0.89 -8.26 -0.88
C LYS A 152 -1.68 -9.23 -1.74
N SER A 153 -2.97 -8.99 -1.96
CA SER A 153 -3.81 -9.85 -2.81
C SER A 153 -3.33 -9.85 -4.26
N LEU A 154 -2.74 -8.76 -4.73
CA LEU A 154 -2.13 -8.66 -6.06
C LEU A 154 -0.80 -9.43 -6.18
N PHE A 155 -0.08 -9.59 -5.08
CA PHE A 155 1.18 -10.33 -5.06
C PHE A 155 0.98 -11.85 -5.14
N TRP A 156 -0.07 -12.37 -4.51
CA TRP A 156 -0.37 -13.80 -4.46
C TRP A 156 -0.67 -14.42 -5.85
N PRO A 157 -1.55 -13.85 -6.70
CA PRO A 157 -1.86 -14.42 -8.00
C PRO A 157 -0.67 -14.40 -8.97
N THR A 158 0.20 -13.38 -8.91
CA THR A 158 1.37 -13.31 -9.79
C THR A 158 2.40 -14.41 -9.51
N SER A 159 2.54 -14.82 -8.26
CA SER A 159 3.39 -15.95 -7.87
C SER A 159 2.79 -17.28 -8.34
N PHE A 160 1.47 -17.44 -8.24
CA PHE A 160 0.76 -18.63 -8.69
C PHE A 160 0.78 -18.76 -10.22
N VAL A 161 0.55 -17.66 -10.94
CA VAL A 161 0.62 -17.61 -12.41
C VAL A 161 2.05 -17.90 -12.90
N ARG A 162 3.08 -17.37 -12.26
CA ARG A 162 4.48 -17.71 -12.57
C ARG A 162 4.80 -19.18 -12.33
N ALA A 163 4.34 -19.74 -11.22
CA ALA A 163 4.50 -21.18 -10.94
C ALA A 163 3.80 -22.02 -11.99
N PHE A 164 2.58 -21.64 -12.40
CA PHE A 164 1.81 -22.35 -13.41
C PHE A 164 2.45 -22.26 -14.80
N ILE A 165 2.94 -21.09 -15.22
CA ILE A 165 3.67 -20.90 -16.47
C ILE A 165 4.98 -21.71 -16.47
N SER A 166 5.69 -21.77 -15.35
CA SER A 166 6.93 -22.56 -15.24
C SER A 166 6.67 -24.07 -15.30
N LEU A 167 5.55 -24.53 -14.74
CA LEU A 167 5.10 -25.93 -14.85
C LEU A 167 4.66 -26.27 -16.27
N ALA A 168 3.90 -25.40 -16.92
CA ALA A 168 3.45 -25.59 -18.29
C ALA A 168 4.64 -25.62 -19.27
N SER A 169 5.64 -24.75 -19.10
CA SER A 169 6.84 -24.75 -19.93
C SER A 169 7.70 -26.03 -19.73
N ARG A 170 7.76 -26.56 -18.51
CA ARG A 170 8.43 -27.86 -18.23
C ARG A 170 7.71 -29.02 -18.87
N SER A 171 6.38 -29.04 -18.89
CA SER A 171 5.59 -30.09 -19.55
C SER A 171 5.76 -30.07 -21.06
N CYS A 172 5.82 -28.87 -21.69
CA CYS A 172 6.10 -28.73 -23.11
C CYS A 172 7.50 -29.23 -23.49
N THR A 173 8.52 -28.93 -22.69
CA THR A 173 9.89 -29.41 -22.97
C THR A 173 10.05 -30.91 -22.75
N PHE A 174 9.31 -31.50 -21.83
CA PHE A 174 9.28 -32.94 -21.60
C PHE A 174 8.64 -33.67 -22.78
N ASN A 175 7.51 -33.20 -23.29
CA ASN A 175 6.83 -33.79 -24.45
C ASN A 175 7.67 -33.69 -25.74
N ALA A 176 8.36 -32.57 -25.96
CA ALA A 176 9.27 -32.40 -27.09
C ALA A 176 10.48 -33.37 -27.03
N LYS A 177 10.98 -33.68 -25.83
CA LYS A 177 12.05 -34.69 -25.64
C LYS A 177 11.57 -36.13 -25.91
N LEU A 178 10.32 -36.45 -25.57
CA LEU A 178 9.74 -37.75 -25.83
C LEU A 178 9.54 -37.99 -27.34
N HIS A 179 9.04 -36.97 -28.05
CA HIS A 179 8.83 -37.03 -29.50
C HIS A 179 10.16 -37.24 -30.24
N LYS A 180 11.23 -36.55 -29.81
CA LYS A 180 12.58 -36.70 -30.41
C LYS A 180 13.25 -38.05 -30.13
N ARG A 181 12.83 -38.78 -29.07
CA ARG A 181 13.31 -40.13 -28.77
C ARG A 181 12.54 -41.21 -29.53
N GLY A 182 11.29 -40.95 -29.94
CA GLY A 182 10.49 -41.85 -30.77
C GLY A 182 11.02 -42.00 -32.20
N ASP A 183 11.51 -40.89 -32.79
CA ASP A 183 12.04 -40.86 -34.17
C ASP A 183 13.41 -41.53 -34.37
N LEU A 184 14.09 -41.96 -33.31
CA LEU A 184 15.39 -42.65 -33.35
C LEU A 184 15.28 -44.17 -33.26
N ARG A 185 14.06 -44.74 -33.35
CA ARG A 185 13.81 -46.21 -33.28
C ARG A 185 13.11 -46.77 -34.51
N VAL A 186 13.26 -46.14 -35.67
CA VAL A 186 12.83 -46.73 -36.94
C VAL A 186 14.03 -47.10 -37.79
#